data_174c8321147ce4bdef86847c5587f0aa
#
_entry.id   174c8321147ce4bdef86847c5587f0aa
#
_cell.length_a   1.000
_cell.length_b   1.000
_cell.length_c   1.000
_cell.angle_alpha   90.00
_cell.angle_beta   90.00
_cell.angle_gamma   90.00
#
_symmetry.space_group_name_H-M   'P 1'
#
loop_
_entity.id
_entity.type
_entity.pdbx_description
1 polymer ?
#
loop_
_entity_poly.entity_id
_entity_poly.type
_entity_poly.pdbx_seq_one_letter_code
_entity_poly.pdbx_strand_id
1 'polypeptide(L)'
;MKVTPLKIDGSWIIDLKIFEDGRGFFYESFRSEIAKKYFGREFSIKQSNTSVSKKGSVRGIHYALVPPSQAKYVQCQKGSIIDYVIDIRIGSPTFSQFAEIKLSADKPQAIFIEEGLAHAFVALEDETVVTYLVSENYNPDRENGINPFDSDLKINWPNINLELSEKDKLANSLEEARNQNLLPTFDDCKSFIKSLN
;
A
#
# COMPACT_ATOMS: atom_id res chain seq x y z
N MET A 1 -15.67 6.54 12.00
CA MET A 1 -14.49 5.83 11.48
C MET A 1 -13.74 5.17 12.62
N LYS A 2 -13.24 3.95 12.43
CA LYS A 2 -12.37 3.23 13.38
C LYS A 2 -11.04 2.97 12.70
N VAL A 3 -9.94 3.31 13.35
CA VAL A 3 -8.57 3.08 12.85
C VAL A 3 -7.91 2.02 13.71
N THR A 4 -7.36 1.00 13.08
CA THR A 4 -6.72 -0.13 13.77
C THR A 4 -5.32 -0.34 13.16
N PRO A 5 -4.25 -0.34 13.96
CA PRO A 5 -2.92 -0.63 13.46
C PRO A 5 -2.85 -2.08 12.94
N LEU A 6 -2.11 -2.28 11.87
CA LEU A 6 -1.77 -3.60 11.34
C LEU A 6 -0.51 -4.15 12.04
N LYS A 7 -0.15 -5.39 11.75
CA LYS A 7 1.05 -6.01 12.35
C LYS A 7 2.38 -5.41 11.86
N ILE A 8 2.35 -4.68 10.75
CA ILE A 8 3.51 -3.95 10.24
C ILE A 8 3.44 -2.52 10.75
N ASP A 9 4.43 -2.11 11.54
CA ASP A 9 4.52 -0.75 12.07
C ASP A 9 4.57 0.29 10.94
N GLY A 10 3.75 1.34 11.05
CA GLY A 10 3.56 2.33 9.99
C GLY A 10 2.44 1.97 9.01
N SER A 11 1.54 1.04 9.39
CA SER A 11 0.38 0.71 8.58
C SER A 11 -0.89 0.52 9.40
N TRP A 12 -2.03 0.95 8.84
CA TRP A 12 -3.34 0.91 9.51
C TRP A 12 -4.45 0.55 8.54
N ILE A 13 -5.46 -0.15 9.05
CA ILE A 13 -6.76 -0.28 8.39
C ILE A 13 -7.77 0.70 9.02
N ILE A 14 -8.58 1.31 8.15
CA ILE A 14 -9.56 2.34 8.51
C ILE A 14 -10.94 1.86 8.07
N ASP A 15 -11.81 1.57 9.03
CA ASP A 15 -13.23 1.30 8.75
C ASP A 15 -13.95 2.65 8.54
N LEU A 16 -14.47 2.87 7.33
CA LEU A 16 -15.18 4.09 6.97
C LEU A 16 -16.61 4.04 7.50
N LYS A 17 -17.12 5.19 7.93
CA LYS A 17 -18.51 5.29 8.42
C LYS A 17 -19.45 5.38 7.23
N ILE A 18 -20.33 4.40 7.10
CA ILE A 18 -21.37 4.34 6.08
C ILE A 18 -22.62 5.05 6.61
N PHE A 19 -23.28 5.79 5.74
CA PHE A 19 -24.57 6.43 5.96
C PHE A 19 -25.54 5.93 4.90
N GLU A 20 -26.50 5.10 5.30
CA GLU A 20 -27.47 4.47 4.40
C GLU A 20 -28.75 5.30 4.34
N ASP A 21 -29.38 5.39 3.14
CA ASP A 21 -30.72 5.93 2.92
C ASP A 21 -31.41 5.17 1.77
N GLY A 22 -32.64 5.58 1.41
CA GLY A 22 -33.43 4.92 0.35
C GLY A 22 -32.82 4.99 -1.08
N ARG A 23 -31.71 5.68 -1.28
CA ARG A 23 -30.99 5.79 -2.55
C ARG A 23 -29.72 4.92 -2.59
N GLY A 24 -29.31 4.35 -1.44
CA GLY A 24 -28.07 3.59 -1.30
C GLY A 24 -27.29 4.04 -0.07
N PHE A 25 -25.96 4.20 -0.19
CA PHE A 25 -25.14 4.64 0.92
C PHE A 25 -24.14 5.73 0.50
N PHE A 26 -23.76 6.52 1.49
CA PHE A 26 -22.71 7.54 1.39
C PHE A 26 -21.64 7.28 2.45
N TYR A 27 -20.39 7.53 2.14
CA TYR A 27 -19.30 7.59 3.10
C TYR A 27 -18.26 8.63 2.70
N GLU A 28 -17.61 9.20 3.71
CA GLU A 28 -16.45 10.07 3.48
C GLU A 28 -15.24 9.20 3.18
N SER A 29 -14.76 9.25 1.95
CA SER A 29 -13.66 8.40 1.50
C SER A 29 -12.31 8.78 2.13
N PHE A 30 -12.11 10.06 2.45
CA PHE A 30 -10.91 10.58 3.13
C PHE A 30 -11.26 11.80 3.97
N ARG A 31 -10.64 11.91 5.16
CA ARG A 31 -10.65 13.10 6.01
C ARG A 31 -9.26 13.38 6.55
N SER A 32 -8.71 14.56 6.29
CA SER A 32 -7.36 14.96 6.73
C SER A 32 -7.15 14.91 8.24
N GLU A 33 -8.20 15.24 9.03
CA GLU A 33 -8.17 15.18 10.48
C GLU A 33 -7.85 13.78 11.04
N ILE A 34 -8.23 12.72 10.31
CA ILE A 34 -7.94 11.32 10.69
C ILE A 34 -6.43 11.08 10.67
N ALA A 35 -5.74 11.56 9.64
CA ALA A 35 -4.29 11.42 9.54
C ALA A 35 -3.59 12.04 10.75
N LYS A 36 -3.92 13.30 11.09
CA LYS A 36 -3.33 13.99 12.24
C LYS A 36 -3.61 13.27 13.56
N LYS A 37 -4.85 12.80 13.74
CA LYS A 37 -5.28 12.15 14.99
C LYS A 37 -4.63 10.78 15.22
N TYR A 38 -4.49 9.95 14.19
CA TYR A 38 -4.11 8.54 14.32
C TYR A 38 -2.69 8.23 13.85
N PHE A 39 -2.17 9.02 12.90
CA PHE A 39 -0.81 8.84 12.36
C PHE A 39 0.17 9.88 12.93
N GLY A 40 -0.32 10.81 13.78
CA GLY A 40 0.50 11.81 14.45
C GLY A 40 0.97 12.95 13.56
N ARG A 41 0.56 13.00 12.28
CA ARG A 41 0.99 14.00 11.30
C ARG A 41 -0.08 14.30 10.26
N GLU A 42 0.10 15.38 9.52
CA GLU A 42 -0.72 15.67 8.35
C GLU A 42 -0.36 14.73 7.19
N PHE A 43 -1.36 14.34 6.42
CA PHE A 43 -1.18 13.64 5.16
C PHE A 43 -1.50 14.61 4.00
N SER A 44 -0.45 15.24 3.48
CA SER A 44 -0.57 16.14 2.32
C SER A 44 -0.69 15.32 1.05
N ILE A 45 -1.84 15.41 0.37
CA ILE A 45 -2.09 14.67 -0.86
C ILE A 45 -1.51 15.47 -2.04
N LYS A 46 -0.54 14.89 -2.76
CA LYS A 46 0.04 15.50 -3.96
C LYS A 46 -0.45 14.87 -5.26
N GLN A 47 -0.82 13.59 -5.22
CA GLN A 47 -1.31 12.87 -6.40
C GLN A 47 -2.37 11.86 -6.00
N SER A 48 -3.36 11.66 -6.88
CA SER A 48 -4.36 10.60 -6.80
C SER A 48 -4.24 9.70 -8.02
N ASN A 49 -4.19 8.39 -7.80
CA ASN A 49 -4.10 7.39 -8.85
C ASN A 49 -5.30 6.45 -8.81
N THR A 50 -5.77 6.05 -9.97
CA THR A 50 -6.83 5.05 -10.10
C THR A 50 -6.40 3.99 -11.10
N SER A 51 -6.55 2.73 -10.74
CA SER A 51 -6.35 1.59 -11.63
C SER A 51 -7.64 0.81 -11.83
N VAL A 52 -7.85 0.33 -13.04
CA VAL A 52 -8.88 -0.66 -13.38
C VAL A 52 -8.15 -1.95 -13.74
N SER A 53 -8.52 -3.04 -13.11
CA SER A 53 -7.78 -4.31 -13.19
C SER A 53 -8.71 -5.48 -13.52
N LYS A 54 -8.23 -6.40 -14.36
CA LYS A 54 -8.87 -7.70 -14.57
C LYS A 54 -8.62 -8.59 -13.34
N LYS A 55 -9.45 -9.58 -13.13
CA LYS A 55 -9.23 -10.63 -12.14
C LYS A 55 -7.85 -11.28 -12.34
N GLY A 56 -7.11 -11.45 -11.24
CA GLY A 56 -5.77 -12.02 -11.24
C GLY A 56 -4.65 -11.00 -11.51
N SER A 57 -4.97 -9.76 -11.90
CA SER A 57 -3.93 -8.74 -12.06
C SER A 57 -3.25 -8.44 -10.72
N VAL A 58 -1.93 -8.69 -10.66
CA VAL A 58 -1.06 -8.32 -9.54
C VAL A 58 -0.39 -6.99 -9.89
N ARG A 59 -0.45 -6.02 -8.97
CA ARG A 59 0.26 -4.74 -9.06
C ARG A 59 1.15 -4.56 -7.85
N GLY A 60 2.42 -4.46 -8.06
CA GLY A 60 3.43 -4.42 -7.00
C GLY A 60 4.54 -5.43 -7.27
N ILE A 61 5.43 -5.57 -6.37
CA ILE A 61 5.58 -4.88 -5.08
C ILE A 61 6.30 -3.57 -5.35
N HIS A 62 5.67 -2.43 -5.03
CA HIS A 62 6.23 -1.11 -5.35
C HIS A 62 6.55 -0.31 -4.09
N TYR A 63 7.66 0.40 -4.12
CA TYR A 63 8.09 1.32 -3.08
C TYR A 63 8.88 2.49 -3.68
N ALA A 64 9.04 3.55 -2.92
CA ALA A 64 9.89 4.67 -3.29
C ALA A 64 10.99 4.88 -2.25
N LEU A 65 12.17 5.34 -2.69
CA LEU A 65 13.33 5.59 -1.84
C LEU A 65 13.06 6.72 -0.84
N VAL A 66 13.46 6.52 0.41
CA VAL A 66 13.39 7.51 1.49
C VAL A 66 14.69 8.32 1.54
N PRO A 67 14.64 9.63 1.68
CA PRO A 67 13.54 10.56 1.43
C PRO A 67 13.31 10.83 -0.06
N PRO A 68 12.15 11.40 -0.49
CA PRO A 68 10.97 11.67 0.34
C PRO A 68 10.04 10.47 0.46
N SER A 69 10.20 9.39 -0.35
CA SER A 69 9.29 8.26 -0.43
C SER A 69 7.82 8.69 -0.69
N GLN A 70 6.88 7.79 -0.46
CA GLN A 70 5.46 8.02 -0.73
C GLN A 70 4.62 7.27 0.30
N ALA A 71 3.93 8.01 1.19
CA ALA A 71 2.83 7.41 1.95
C ALA A 71 1.63 7.20 1.02
N LYS A 72 0.83 6.17 1.28
CA LYS A 72 -0.32 5.80 0.46
C LYS A 72 -1.57 5.63 1.32
N TYR A 73 -2.70 6.12 0.79
CA TYR A 73 -4.03 5.86 1.33
C TYR A 73 -4.84 5.13 0.25
N VAL A 74 -5.05 3.84 0.44
CA VAL A 74 -5.53 2.90 -0.60
C VAL A 74 -6.95 2.47 -0.33
N GLN A 75 -7.80 2.44 -1.37
CA GLN A 75 -9.20 2.01 -1.31
C GLN A 75 -9.58 1.16 -2.52
N CYS A 76 -10.42 0.14 -2.30
CA CYS A 76 -11.11 -0.57 -3.38
C CYS A 76 -12.48 0.06 -3.60
N GLN A 77 -12.70 0.66 -4.78
CA GLN A 77 -13.93 1.41 -5.11
C GLN A 77 -14.96 0.55 -5.88
N LYS A 78 -14.51 -0.53 -6.54
CA LYS A 78 -15.34 -1.52 -7.23
C LYS A 78 -14.66 -2.88 -7.17
N GLY A 79 -15.44 -3.94 -6.95
CA GLY A 79 -14.92 -5.31 -6.82
C GLY A 79 -14.21 -5.54 -5.49
N SER A 80 -13.22 -6.43 -5.50
CA SER A 80 -12.45 -6.77 -4.32
C SER A 80 -11.00 -7.09 -4.65
N ILE A 81 -10.10 -6.88 -3.66
CA ILE A 81 -8.67 -7.16 -3.75
C ILE A 81 -8.19 -7.88 -2.48
N ILE A 82 -7.06 -8.57 -2.60
CA ILE A 82 -6.17 -8.79 -1.45
C ILE A 82 -5.03 -7.80 -1.57
N ASP A 83 -4.88 -6.99 -0.55
CA ASP A 83 -3.87 -5.94 -0.43
C ASP A 83 -2.75 -6.41 0.51
N TYR A 84 -1.51 -6.08 0.16
CA TYR A 84 -0.32 -6.49 0.90
C TYR A 84 0.53 -5.27 1.25
N VAL A 85 0.78 -5.09 2.53
CA VAL A 85 1.76 -4.12 3.05
C VAL A 85 2.99 -4.89 3.48
N ILE A 86 4.12 -4.65 2.84
CA ILE A 86 5.35 -5.41 3.02
C ILE A 86 6.42 -4.53 3.69
N ASP A 87 7.07 -5.04 4.74
CA ASP A 87 8.17 -4.34 5.39
C ASP A 87 9.50 -4.71 4.73
N ILE A 88 10.05 -3.76 3.98
CA ILE A 88 11.33 -3.89 3.28
C ILE A 88 12.45 -3.07 3.94
N ARG A 89 12.18 -2.47 5.12
CA ARG A 89 13.12 -1.58 5.82
C ARG A 89 14.18 -2.39 6.54
N ILE A 90 15.43 -2.25 6.13
CA ILE A 90 16.58 -2.93 6.74
C ILE A 90 16.67 -2.50 8.22
N GLY A 91 16.82 -3.47 9.12
CA GLY A 91 16.88 -3.24 10.57
C GLY A 91 15.51 -3.20 11.26
N SER A 92 14.40 -3.28 10.51
CA SER A 92 13.07 -3.41 11.11
C SER A 92 12.89 -4.78 11.78
N PRO A 93 12.20 -4.85 12.95
CA PRO A 93 11.86 -6.13 13.59
C PRO A 93 10.89 -6.99 12.75
N THR A 94 10.22 -6.39 11.76
CA THR A 94 9.30 -7.06 10.83
C THR A 94 9.85 -7.12 9.41
N PHE A 95 11.16 -6.91 9.20
CA PHE A 95 11.79 -7.01 7.89
C PHE A 95 11.39 -8.31 7.17
N SER A 96 11.06 -8.24 5.89
CA SER A 96 10.54 -9.30 5.01
C SER A 96 9.16 -9.86 5.41
N GLN A 97 8.50 -9.35 6.44
CA GLN A 97 7.12 -9.72 6.77
C GLN A 97 6.13 -8.83 6.03
N PHE A 98 4.90 -9.31 5.92
CA PHE A 98 3.80 -8.55 5.30
C PHE A 98 2.51 -8.67 6.10
N ALA A 99 1.65 -7.67 5.99
CA ALA A 99 0.25 -7.74 6.37
C ALA A 99 -0.59 -7.99 5.12
N GLU A 100 -1.57 -8.89 5.22
CA GLU A 100 -2.53 -9.22 4.16
C GLU A 100 -3.91 -8.74 4.58
N ILE A 101 -4.59 -8.00 3.71
CA ILE A 101 -5.88 -7.38 4.01
C ILE A 101 -6.82 -7.55 2.80
N LYS A 102 -8.00 -8.12 3.00
CA LYS A 102 -9.04 -8.10 1.98
C LYS A 102 -9.79 -6.76 2.02
N LEU A 103 -9.79 -6.03 0.91
CA LEU A 103 -10.62 -4.84 0.70
C LEU A 103 -11.68 -5.12 -0.36
N SER A 104 -12.88 -4.56 -0.17
CA SER A 104 -13.97 -4.65 -1.15
C SER A 104 -14.83 -3.38 -1.14
N ALA A 105 -15.47 -3.10 -2.28
CA ALA A 105 -16.43 -2.00 -2.39
C ALA A 105 -17.66 -2.19 -1.51
N ASP A 106 -18.05 -3.44 -1.21
CA ASP A 106 -19.21 -3.76 -0.36
C ASP A 106 -18.98 -3.42 1.11
N LYS A 107 -17.71 -3.38 1.53
CA LYS A 107 -17.30 -2.96 2.86
C LYS A 107 -16.26 -1.84 2.75
N PRO A 108 -16.70 -0.57 2.64
CA PRO A 108 -15.77 0.55 2.46
C PRO A 108 -14.74 0.66 3.59
N GLN A 109 -13.51 0.37 3.25
CA GLN A 109 -12.34 0.46 4.11
C GLN A 109 -11.19 1.12 3.34
N ALA A 110 -10.22 1.64 4.07
CA ALA A 110 -8.97 2.12 3.52
C ALA A 110 -7.78 1.54 4.27
N ILE A 111 -6.63 1.50 3.63
CA ILE A 111 -5.34 1.21 4.27
C ILE A 111 -4.49 2.47 4.17
N PHE A 112 -3.89 2.88 5.29
CA PHE A 112 -2.82 3.86 5.28
C PHE A 112 -1.47 3.16 5.46
N ILE A 113 -0.51 3.54 4.63
CA ILE A 113 0.83 2.95 4.52
C ILE A 113 1.84 4.08 4.58
N GLU A 114 2.72 4.09 5.59
CA GLU A 114 3.78 5.09 5.73
C GLU A 114 4.90 4.91 4.70
N GLU A 115 5.70 5.96 4.58
CA GLU A 115 6.91 6.00 3.77
C GLU A 115 7.90 4.90 4.19
N GLY A 116 8.54 4.30 3.21
CA GLY A 116 9.52 3.23 3.40
C GLY A 116 8.93 1.82 3.38
N LEU A 117 7.61 1.68 3.49
CA LEU A 117 6.93 0.40 3.28
C LEU A 117 6.68 0.15 1.80
N ALA A 118 6.62 -1.13 1.42
CA ALA A 118 6.25 -1.55 0.08
C ALA A 118 4.79 -1.99 0.03
N HIS A 119 4.19 -1.92 -1.16
CA HIS A 119 2.77 -2.16 -1.38
C HIS A 119 2.54 -3.02 -2.63
N ALA A 120 1.61 -3.95 -2.52
CA ALA A 120 1.09 -4.72 -3.64
C ALA A 120 -0.38 -5.06 -3.43
N PHE A 121 -1.08 -5.39 -4.52
CA PHE A 121 -2.40 -6.01 -4.42
C PHE A 121 -2.67 -6.94 -5.59
N VAL A 122 -3.63 -7.83 -5.41
CA VAL A 122 -4.20 -8.68 -6.47
C VAL A 122 -5.70 -8.46 -6.58
N ALA A 123 -6.19 -8.23 -7.80
CA ALA A 123 -7.61 -8.10 -8.09
C ALA A 123 -8.31 -9.47 -8.08
N LEU A 124 -9.42 -9.59 -7.36
CA LEU A 124 -10.19 -10.84 -7.24
C LEU A 124 -11.35 -10.91 -8.24
N GLU A 125 -11.68 -9.80 -8.88
CA GLU A 125 -12.79 -9.66 -9.80
C GLU A 125 -12.37 -8.86 -11.04
N ASP A 126 -13.09 -9.02 -12.15
CA ASP A 126 -12.89 -8.18 -13.33
C ASP A 126 -13.36 -6.75 -13.07
N GLU A 127 -12.76 -5.80 -13.80
CA GLU A 127 -13.04 -4.38 -13.67
C GLU A 127 -12.90 -3.83 -12.23
N THR A 128 -12.07 -4.49 -11.39
CA THR A 128 -11.77 -4.00 -10.04
C THR A 128 -11.10 -2.63 -10.09
N VAL A 129 -11.68 -1.67 -9.36
CA VAL A 129 -11.19 -0.29 -9.30
C VAL A 129 -10.53 -0.03 -7.94
N VAL A 130 -9.25 0.31 -7.98
CA VAL A 130 -8.47 0.73 -6.80
C VAL A 130 -8.03 2.16 -6.99
N THR A 131 -8.34 3.01 -6.00
CA THR A 131 -7.87 4.40 -5.93
C THR A 131 -6.93 4.55 -4.75
N TYR A 132 -5.82 5.26 -4.95
CA TYR A 132 -4.92 5.60 -3.85
C TYR A 132 -4.41 7.04 -3.95
N LEU A 133 -4.42 7.69 -2.80
CA LEU A 133 -3.90 9.04 -2.60
C LEU A 133 -2.46 8.90 -2.10
N VAL A 134 -1.56 9.76 -2.58
CA VAL A 134 -0.14 9.67 -2.22
C VAL A 134 0.43 11.02 -1.77
N SER A 135 1.41 10.97 -0.86
CA SER A 135 2.05 12.15 -0.28
C SER A 135 3.08 12.80 -1.21
N GLU A 136 3.52 12.12 -2.27
CA GLU A 136 4.47 12.64 -3.25
C GLU A 136 4.04 12.31 -4.67
N ASN A 137 4.46 13.15 -5.63
CA ASN A 137 4.28 12.88 -7.05
C ASN A 137 5.11 11.67 -7.48
N TYR A 138 4.65 10.98 -8.51
CA TYR A 138 5.42 9.92 -9.15
C TYR A 138 6.77 10.43 -9.64
N ASN A 139 7.84 9.73 -9.26
CA ASN A 139 9.20 10.00 -9.72
C ASN A 139 9.88 8.69 -10.12
N PRO A 140 10.07 8.44 -11.43
CA PRO A 140 10.63 7.18 -11.94
C PRO A 140 12.06 6.89 -11.43
N ASP A 141 12.84 7.93 -11.10
CA ASP A 141 14.21 7.77 -10.59
C ASP A 141 14.25 7.31 -9.12
N ARG A 142 13.11 7.36 -8.43
CA ARG A 142 12.96 7.02 -7.01
C ARG A 142 12.05 5.81 -6.77
N GLU A 143 11.28 5.42 -7.77
CA GLU A 143 10.34 4.29 -7.70
C GLU A 143 11.05 2.99 -8.03
N ASN A 144 10.94 2.04 -7.12
CA ASN A 144 11.54 0.71 -7.24
C ASN A 144 10.48 -0.38 -7.07
N GLY A 145 10.85 -1.60 -7.46
CA GLY A 145 10.01 -2.77 -7.28
C GLY A 145 10.79 -3.98 -6.78
N ILE A 146 10.07 -4.89 -6.14
CA ILE A 146 10.53 -6.24 -5.82
C ILE A 146 9.62 -7.21 -6.57
N ASN A 147 10.20 -8.28 -7.09
CA ASN A 147 9.44 -9.32 -7.78
C ASN A 147 8.36 -9.90 -6.85
N PRO A 148 7.07 -9.85 -7.22
CA PRO A 148 5.99 -10.36 -6.38
C PRO A 148 6.11 -11.85 -6.04
N PHE A 149 6.81 -12.63 -6.86
CA PHE A 149 7.02 -14.06 -6.67
C PHE A 149 8.36 -14.40 -6.01
N ASP A 150 9.00 -13.40 -5.40
CA ASP A 150 10.21 -13.64 -4.60
C ASP A 150 9.90 -14.62 -3.45
N SER A 151 10.65 -15.72 -3.42
CA SER A 151 10.52 -16.79 -2.44
C SER A 151 10.81 -16.36 -1.00
N ASP A 152 11.64 -15.33 -0.82
CA ASP A 152 12.04 -14.83 0.50
C ASP A 152 10.91 -14.11 1.22
N LEU A 153 9.98 -13.52 0.46
CA LEU A 153 8.80 -12.85 1.00
C LEU A 153 7.71 -13.84 1.44
N LYS A 154 7.68 -15.06 0.85
CA LYS A 154 6.71 -16.11 1.19
C LYS A 154 5.25 -15.67 1.13
N ILE A 155 4.93 -14.75 0.22
CA ILE A 155 3.55 -14.31 0.02
C ILE A 155 2.76 -15.46 -0.58
N ASN A 156 1.69 -15.86 0.12
CA ASN A 156 0.78 -16.88 -0.35
C ASN A 156 -0.31 -16.24 -1.24
N TRP A 157 0.01 -16.02 -2.50
CA TRP A 157 -0.93 -15.45 -3.46
C TRP A 157 -2.15 -16.37 -3.65
N PRO A 158 -3.34 -15.81 -3.94
CA PRO A 158 -4.54 -16.62 -4.15
C PRO A 158 -4.36 -17.58 -5.33
N ASN A 159 -4.94 -18.77 -5.23
CA ASN A 159 -4.87 -19.80 -6.28
C ASN A 159 -5.81 -19.48 -7.45
N ILE A 160 -5.46 -18.45 -8.22
CA ILE A 160 -6.12 -18.00 -9.45
C ILE A 160 -5.06 -17.75 -10.51
N ASN A 161 -5.46 -17.58 -11.77
CA ASN A 161 -4.51 -17.19 -12.81
C ASN A 161 -4.00 -15.77 -12.54
N LEU A 162 -2.70 -15.63 -12.24
CA LEU A 162 -2.08 -14.34 -11.89
C LEU A 162 -1.39 -13.73 -13.12
N GLU A 163 -1.57 -12.43 -13.28
CA GLU A 163 -0.98 -11.64 -14.37
C GLU A 163 -0.19 -10.46 -13.81
N LEU A 164 1.08 -10.36 -14.22
CA LEU A 164 2.00 -9.28 -13.85
C LEU A 164 2.35 -8.44 -15.07
N SER A 165 2.69 -7.17 -14.83
CA SER A 165 3.35 -6.37 -15.85
C SER A 165 4.76 -6.89 -16.14
N GLU A 166 5.31 -6.61 -17.32
CA GLU A 166 6.71 -6.97 -17.63
C GLU A 166 7.70 -6.30 -16.67
N LYS A 167 7.41 -5.07 -16.25
CA LYS A 167 8.22 -4.36 -15.25
C LYS A 167 8.27 -5.14 -13.92
N ASP A 168 7.15 -5.64 -13.44
CA ASP A 168 7.06 -6.34 -12.15
C ASP A 168 7.69 -7.74 -12.22
N LYS A 169 7.60 -8.41 -13.37
CA LYS A 169 8.28 -9.70 -13.61
C LYS A 169 9.80 -9.57 -13.59
N LEU A 170 10.33 -8.45 -14.09
CA LEU A 170 11.76 -8.17 -14.19
C LEU A 170 12.32 -7.41 -12.98
N ALA A 171 11.49 -7.15 -11.97
CA ALA A 171 11.94 -6.49 -10.76
C ALA A 171 12.92 -7.37 -9.97
N ASN A 172 13.82 -6.71 -9.23
CA ASN A 172 14.80 -7.38 -8.38
C ASN A 172 14.13 -8.29 -7.33
N SER A 173 14.82 -9.34 -6.94
CA SER A 173 14.48 -10.03 -5.67
C SER A 173 14.77 -9.11 -4.46
N LEU A 174 14.24 -9.45 -3.29
CA LEU A 174 14.51 -8.72 -2.06
C LEU A 174 16.03 -8.71 -1.74
N GLU A 175 16.70 -9.84 -1.96
CA GLU A 175 18.13 -9.98 -1.74
C GLU A 175 18.94 -9.12 -2.72
N GLU A 176 18.60 -9.14 -4.01
CA GLU A 176 19.25 -8.30 -5.02
C GLU A 176 19.07 -6.81 -4.70
N ALA A 177 17.85 -6.38 -4.35
CA ALA A 177 17.58 -5.00 -3.96
C ALA A 177 18.39 -4.60 -2.72
N ARG A 178 18.52 -5.51 -1.74
CA ARG A 178 19.38 -5.30 -0.56
C ARG A 178 20.85 -5.13 -0.92
N ASN A 179 21.39 -6.03 -1.75
CA ASN A 179 22.80 -6.02 -2.15
C ASN A 179 23.16 -4.80 -2.99
N GLN A 180 22.20 -4.24 -3.71
CA GLN A 180 22.33 -3.02 -4.50
C GLN A 180 22.08 -1.73 -3.68
N ASN A 181 21.83 -1.83 -2.36
CA ASN A 181 21.49 -0.71 -1.47
C ASN A 181 20.25 0.08 -1.95
N LEU A 182 19.27 -0.60 -2.52
CA LEU A 182 18.00 0.00 -2.97
C LEU A 182 16.89 -0.05 -1.92
N LEU A 183 17.12 -0.73 -0.79
CA LEU A 183 16.13 -0.80 0.30
C LEU A 183 16.34 0.33 1.31
N PRO A 184 15.25 0.94 1.83
CA PRO A 184 15.36 1.91 2.91
C PRO A 184 15.79 1.25 4.22
N THR A 185 16.41 2.01 5.12
CA THR A 185 16.63 1.56 6.50
C THR A 185 15.46 1.97 7.39
N PHE A 186 15.24 1.20 8.45
CA PHE A 186 14.18 1.50 9.43
C PHE A 186 14.43 2.86 10.12
N ASP A 187 15.68 3.14 10.46
CA ASP A 187 16.07 4.38 11.15
C ASP A 187 15.90 5.62 10.26
N ASP A 188 16.26 5.53 8.96
CA ASP A 188 16.05 6.63 8.03
C ASP A 188 14.55 6.90 7.82
N CYS A 189 13.73 5.85 7.71
CA CYS A 189 12.28 6.01 7.63
C CYS A 189 11.71 6.70 8.88
N LYS A 190 12.09 6.26 10.07
CA LYS A 190 11.63 6.87 11.33
C LYS A 190 12.09 8.33 11.47
N SER A 191 13.32 8.61 11.09
CA SER A 191 13.88 9.97 11.11
C SER A 191 13.14 10.89 10.14
N PHE A 192 12.87 10.39 8.91
CA PHE A 192 12.12 11.14 7.91
C PHE A 192 10.69 11.40 8.36
N ILE A 193 9.94 10.38 8.82
CA ILE A 193 8.57 10.54 9.30
C ILE A 193 8.50 11.55 10.45
N LYS A 194 9.49 11.52 11.38
CA LYS A 194 9.58 12.49 12.46
C LYS A 194 9.79 13.93 11.98
N SER A 195 10.45 14.12 10.85
CA SER A 195 10.68 15.46 10.25
C SER A 195 9.43 16.05 9.56
N LEU A 196 8.38 15.24 9.35
CA LEU A 196 7.12 15.67 8.76
C LEU A 196 6.11 16.24 9.78
N ASN A 197 6.46 16.24 11.08
CA ASN A 197 5.63 16.71 12.22
C ASN A 197 5.90 18.16 12.57
#